data_9c063a5703c5003d4fea023133188706
#
_entry.id   9c063a5703c5003d4fea023133188706
#
_cell.length_a   1.000
_cell.length_b   1.000
_cell.length_c   1.000
_cell.angle_alpha   90.00
_cell.angle_beta   90.00
_cell.angle_gamma   90.00
#
_symmetry.space_group_name_H-M   'P 1'
#
loop_
_entity.id
_entity.type
_entity.pdbx_description
1 polymer ?
#
loop_
_entity_poly.entity_id
_entity_poly.type
_entity_poly.pdbx_seq_one_letter_code
_entity_poly.pdbx_strand_id
1 'polypeptide(L)'
;MRSVGTVLALVVLATVVATFARRRRIPAPSLLVVAGLAVALLPGTPDIQISPEIIGLVVLPPLLYASAEELSWRELRAVWKPVGVLSIGLVLASAAAVGAVASLVTPLSWQMALVLGAVLASTDPVAVTALGRRLALPPKVQVLVQAESLFNDATSLVLFRVAVSVAVASATVGWGAAAREFALLAGGGMVIGAAVAGVVAVIRRRTQDPVLETVISLVTPYAAYVLAEAAHASGVTSVVVAGVVLGGRGDRLTNARIRLQLHAVYGTVVFLLESVVFSLIGLALPAQVRALSAGDRAWPLYALAIAATLIAMRMLWLAPLSAVVQRKGGIQRMNWRVPVVLTWAGTRGVVPLAAALTVPVTTKAGATLPDRPLVLVLTTSVVVATLVVQGFSLASVVRRSGIALEPDHTEREEAEARCSLATAGLSRLEEISDLEAVPDVVLDRLRRGLTARLDHARDRLAQADGDGAPTESADLTYRQLRRDLITVEAAELQRLYDEHRIGDTTRRRLQRSLDLEEARLADA
;
A
#
# COMPACT_ATOMS: atom_id res chain seq x y z
N MET A 1 -26.10 -17.11 -7.48
CA MET A 1 -26.42 -15.84 -8.15
C MET A 1 -26.48 -14.63 -7.21
N ARG A 2 -27.01 -14.76 -5.97
CA ARG A 2 -27.03 -13.64 -4.99
C ARG A 2 -25.63 -13.11 -4.64
N SER A 3 -24.64 -13.98 -4.45
CA SER A 3 -23.27 -13.59 -4.10
C SER A 3 -22.55 -12.78 -5.20
N VAL A 4 -22.76 -13.15 -6.48
CA VAL A 4 -22.16 -12.41 -7.61
C VAL A 4 -22.80 -11.02 -7.74
N GLY A 5 -24.14 -10.93 -7.59
CA GLY A 5 -24.84 -9.64 -7.59
C GLY A 5 -24.36 -8.70 -6.46
N THR A 6 -24.09 -9.26 -5.28
CA THR A 6 -23.55 -8.49 -4.15
C THR A 6 -22.15 -7.96 -4.44
N VAL A 7 -21.25 -8.80 -4.97
CA VAL A 7 -19.89 -8.37 -5.33
C VAL A 7 -19.94 -7.28 -6.40
N LEU A 8 -20.77 -7.44 -7.43
CA LEU A 8 -20.96 -6.41 -8.47
C LEU A 8 -21.48 -5.10 -7.87
N ALA A 9 -22.49 -5.16 -7.00
CA ALA A 9 -23.03 -3.97 -6.33
C ALA A 9 -21.95 -3.26 -5.49
N LEU A 10 -21.12 -4.03 -4.77
CA LEU A 10 -20.00 -3.48 -4.01
C LEU A 10 -18.93 -2.82 -4.91
N VAL A 11 -18.61 -3.43 -6.06
CA VAL A 11 -17.66 -2.85 -7.01
C VAL A 11 -18.20 -1.55 -7.61
N VAL A 12 -19.48 -1.50 -7.96
CA VAL A 12 -20.14 -0.28 -8.46
C VAL A 12 -20.15 0.80 -7.38
N LEU A 13 -20.59 0.46 -6.16
CA LEU A 13 -20.55 1.37 -5.02
C LEU A 13 -19.13 1.91 -4.80
N ALA A 14 -18.15 1.04 -4.79
CA ALA A 14 -16.74 1.38 -4.60
C ALA A 14 -16.24 2.34 -5.68
N THR A 15 -16.59 2.11 -6.94
CA THR A 15 -16.20 2.98 -8.05
C THR A 15 -16.81 4.38 -7.93
N VAL A 16 -18.09 4.46 -7.58
CA VAL A 16 -18.78 5.74 -7.36
C VAL A 16 -18.16 6.49 -6.19
N VAL A 17 -17.99 5.80 -5.05
CA VAL A 17 -17.41 6.38 -3.84
C VAL A 17 -15.95 6.82 -4.07
N ALA A 18 -15.14 6.02 -4.74
CA ALA A 18 -13.75 6.37 -5.05
C ALA A 18 -13.66 7.57 -6.02
N THR A 19 -14.56 7.65 -7.00
CA THR A 19 -14.64 8.80 -7.90
C THR A 19 -14.97 10.09 -7.12
N PHE A 20 -15.93 10.01 -6.21
CA PHE A 20 -16.27 11.13 -5.35
C PHE A 20 -15.12 11.50 -4.40
N ALA A 21 -14.48 10.50 -3.78
CA ALA A 21 -13.32 10.67 -2.90
C ALA A 21 -12.17 11.40 -3.61
N ARG A 22 -11.86 11.01 -4.85
CA ARG A 22 -10.83 11.67 -5.69
C ARG A 22 -11.18 13.12 -5.97
N ARG A 23 -12.44 13.42 -6.32
CA ARG A 23 -12.91 14.81 -6.59
C ARG A 23 -12.86 15.69 -5.34
N ARG A 24 -13.19 15.14 -4.18
CA ARG A 24 -13.21 15.88 -2.90
C ARG A 24 -11.88 15.83 -2.14
N ARG A 25 -10.87 15.14 -2.66
CA ARG A 25 -9.55 14.96 -2.05
C ARG A 25 -9.61 14.27 -0.67
N ILE A 26 -10.55 13.34 -0.51
CA ILE A 26 -10.78 12.55 0.71
C ILE A 26 -10.12 11.18 0.55
N PRO A 27 -9.59 10.54 1.62
CA PRO A 27 -9.09 9.17 1.55
C PRO A 27 -10.20 8.20 1.16
N ALA A 28 -10.03 7.49 0.05
CA ALA A 28 -11.03 6.54 -0.45
C ALA A 28 -11.35 5.43 0.57
N PRO A 29 -10.40 4.81 1.27
CA PRO A 29 -10.67 3.77 2.27
C PRO A 29 -11.63 4.21 3.37
N SER A 30 -11.39 5.39 3.94
CA SER A 30 -12.26 5.95 5.00
C SER A 30 -13.69 6.16 4.52
N LEU A 31 -13.84 6.67 3.30
CA LEU A 31 -15.16 6.92 2.72
C LEU A 31 -15.88 5.62 2.35
N LEU A 32 -15.15 4.59 1.88
CA LEU A 32 -15.69 3.27 1.57
C LEU A 32 -16.23 2.56 2.82
N VAL A 33 -15.51 2.64 3.92
CA VAL A 33 -15.98 2.10 5.21
C VAL A 33 -17.27 2.79 5.67
N VAL A 34 -17.33 4.13 5.57
CA VAL A 34 -18.55 4.90 5.92
C VAL A 34 -19.70 4.55 4.97
N ALA A 35 -19.44 4.43 3.68
CA ALA A 35 -20.45 4.04 2.70
C ALA A 35 -20.98 2.62 2.96
N GLY A 36 -20.10 1.66 3.25
CA GLY A 36 -20.46 0.30 3.62
C GLY A 36 -21.35 0.27 4.89
N LEU A 37 -20.96 1.04 5.92
CA LEU A 37 -21.75 1.16 7.14
C LEU A 37 -23.13 1.80 6.86
N ALA A 38 -23.18 2.85 6.04
CA ALA A 38 -24.45 3.48 5.66
C ALA A 38 -25.39 2.50 4.93
N VAL A 39 -24.84 1.70 4.00
CA VAL A 39 -25.60 0.65 3.30
C VAL A 39 -26.10 -0.41 4.29
N ALA A 40 -25.28 -0.83 5.26
CA ALA A 40 -25.66 -1.83 6.25
C ALA A 40 -26.82 -1.40 7.18
N LEU A 41 -27.03 -0.10 7.32
CA LEU A 41 -28.13 0.47 8.12
C LEU A 41 -29.45 0.58 7.33
N LEU A 42 -29.43 0.34 6.00
CA LEU A 42 -30.65 0.36 5.19
C LEU A 42 -31.49 -0.91 5.45
N PRO A 43 -32.81 -0.78 5.55
CA PRO A 43 -33.70 -1.93 5.70
C PRO A 43 -33.64 -2.84 4.47
N GLY A 44 -33.53 -4.15 4.69
CA GLY A 44 -33.45 -5.15 3.60
C GLY A 44 -32.04 -5.49 3.12
N THR A 45 -31.00 -4.91 3.72
CA THR A 45 -29.61 -5.30 3.41
C THR A 45 -29.36 -6.73 3.90
N PRO A 46 -28.94 -7.68 3.04
CA PRO A 46 -28.65 -9.04 3.45
C PRO A 46 -27.43 -9.08 4.37
N ASP A 47 -27.46 -9.96 5.36
CA ASP A 47 -26.28 -10.24 6.19
C ASP A 47 -25.22 -10.93 5.34
N ILE A 48 -24.15 -10.21 5.04
CA ILE A 48 -23.02 -10.71 4.24
C ILE A 48 -22.04 -11.36 5.21
N GLN A 49 -21.97 -12.69 5.17
CA GLN A 49 -20.92 -13.41 5.88
C GLN A 49 -19.66 -13.44 5.02
N ILE A 50 -18.62 -12.85 5.55
CA ILE A 50 -17.30 -12.83 4.90
C ILE A 50 -16.58 -14.12 5.28
N SER A 51 -16.26 -14.95 4.28
CA SER A 51 -15.42 -16.12 4.51
C SER A 51 -13.99 -15.68 4.80
N PRO A 52 -13.41 -16.06 5.96
CA PRO A 52 -12.04 -15.72 6.32
C PRO A 52 -11.02 -16.22 5.30
N GLU A 53 -11.28 -17.38 4.71
CA GLU A 53 -10.40 -18.02 3.74
C GLU A 53 -10.28 -17.16 2.45
N ILE A 54 -11.38 -16.53 2.03
CA ILE A 54 -11.35 -15.66 0.84
C ILE A 54 -10.48 -14.43 1.11
N ILE A 55 -10.60 -13.80 2.28
CA ILE A 55 -9.78 -12.64 2.61
C ILE A 55 -8.32 -13.06 2.74
N GLY A 56 -8.05 -14.13 3.47
CA GLY A 56 -6.69 -14.63 3.71
C GLY A 56 -5.97 -15.07 2.43
N LEU A 57 -6.66 -15.81 1.55
CA LEU A 57 -6.04 -16.39 0.37
C LEU A 57 -6.14 -15.50 -0.87
N VAL A 58 -7.27 -14.81 -1.08
CA VAL A 58 -7.52 -14.06 -2.32
C VAL A 58 -7.07 -12.60 -2.19
N VAL A 59 -7.27 -11.98 -1.03
CA VAL A 59 -7.05 -10.54 -0.86
C VAL A 59 -5.65 -10.21 -0.33
N LEU A 60 -5.22 -10.86 0.75
CA LEU A 60 -3.96 -10.49 1.41
C LEU A 60 -2.71 -10.70 0.54
N PRO A 61 -2.52 -11.84 -0.17
CA PRO A 61 -1.29 -12.06 -0.90
C PRO A 61 -0.98 -11.00 -1.96
N PRO A 62 -1.90 -10.61 -2.88
CA PRO A 62 -1.60 -9.59 -3.88
C PRO A 62 -1.43 -8.19 -3.29
N LEU A 63 -2.17 -7.83 -2.22
CA LEU A 63 -2.02 -6.53 -1.57
C LEU A 63 -0.64 -6.38 -0.92
N LEU A 64 -0.22 -7.39 -0.15
CA LEU A 64 1.09 -7.40 0.51
C LEU A 64 2.23 -7.46 -0.50
N TYR A 65 2.07 -8.23 -1.57
CA TYR A 65 3.07 -8.33 -2.63
C TYR A 65 3.25 -7.02 -3.37
N ALA A 66 2.16 -6.35 -3.76
CA ALA A 66 2.21 -5.05 -4.42
C ALA A 66 2.95 -4.01 -3.57
N SER A 67 2.59 -3.91 -2.29
CA SER A 67 3.27 -3.01 -1.34
C SER A 67 4.74 -3.36 -1.13
N ALA A 68 5.08 -4.65 -1.15
CA ALA A 68 6.46 -5.13 -0.99
C ALA A 68 7.32 -4.90 -2.24
N GLU A 69 6.75 -5.07 -3.43
CA GLU A 69 7.42 -4.88 -4.72
C GLU A 69 7.78 -3.40 -4.97
N GLU A 70 6.97 -2.45 -4.47
CA GLU A 70 7.24 -1.02 -4.56
C GLU A 70 8.43 -0.56 -3.69
N LEU A 71 8.81 -1.35 -2.66
CA LEU A 71 9.90 -0.98 -1.77
C LEU A 71 11.27 -1.12 -2.43
N SER A 72 11.98 -0.01 -2.55
CA SER A 72 13.38 0.01 -2.99
C SER A 72 14.29 -0.61 -1.91
N TRP A 73 15.08 -1.65 -2.29
CA TRP A 73 16.07 -2.26 -1.40
C TRP A 73 17.07 -1.26 -0.81
N ARG A 74 17.46 -0.25 -1.62
CA ARG A 74 18.38 0.80 -1.19
C ARG A 74 17.78 1.66 -0.08
N GLU A 75 16.53 2.06 -0.24
CA GLU A 75 15.80 2.88 0.73
C GLU A 75 15.49 2.09 2.00
N LEU A 76 15.04 0.84 1.84
CA LEU A 76 14.80 -0.07 2.96
C LEU A 76 16.09 -0.26 3.79
N ARG A 77 17.24 -0.45 3.13
CA ARG A 77 18.52 -0.58 3.82
C ARG A 77 18.93 0.69 4.58
N ALA A 78 18.51 1.86 4.13
CA ALA A 78 18.76 3.12 4.84
C ALA A 78 17.96 3.25 6.14
N VAL A 79 16.76 2.63 6.20
CA VAL A 79 15.83 2.73 7.33
C VAL A 79 15.62 1.40 8.07
N TRP A 80 16.41 0.33 7.80
CA TRP A 80 16.17 -1.01 8.33
C TRP A 80 16.15 -1.08 9.88
N LYS A 81 17.03 -0.29 10.55
CA LYS A 81 17.10 -0.26 12.02
C LYS A 81 15.81 0.30 12.65
N PRO A 82 15.35 1.52 12.28
CA PRO A 82 14.07 2.01 12.78
C PRO A 82 12.89 1.12 12.35
N VAL A 83 12.88 0.58 11.12
CA VAL A 83 11.85 -0.37 10.68
C VAL A 83 11.82 -1.61 11.58
N GLY A 84 12.97 -2.24 11.85
CA GLY A 84 13.04 -3.41 12.74
C GLY A 84 12.53 -3.14 14.15
N VAL A 85 12.88 -1.96 14.73
CA VAL A 85 12.39 -1.55 16.06
C VAL A 85 10.88 -1.30 16.06
N LEU A 86 10.34 -0.74 14.97
CA LEU A 86 8.90 -0.46 14.85
C LEU A 86 8.11 -1.73 14.52
N SER A 87 8.55 -2.52 13.56
CA SER A 87 7.80 -3.69 13.10
C SER A 87 7.81 -4.86 14.08
N ILE A 88 8.80 -4.95 14.96
CA ILE A 88 8.86 -5.99 16.00
C ILE A 88 8.57 -5.39 17.36
N GLY A 89 9.36 -4.39 17.79
CA GLY A 89 9.26 -3.84 19.13
C GLY A 89 7.94 -3.16 19.43
N LEU A 90 7.50 -2.26 18.54
CA LEU A 90 6.21 -1.58 18.71
C LEU A 90 5.02 -2.54 18.57
N VAL A 91 5.11 -3.55 17.71
CA VAL A 91 4.06 -4.58 17.56
C VAL A 91 3.90 -5.36 18.85
N LEU A 92 4.99 -5.87 19.42
CA LEU A 92 4.96 -6.61 20.68
C LEU A 92 4.47 -5.72 21.84
N ALA A 93 4.96 -4.48 21.93
CA ALA A 93 4.53 -3.54 22.95
C ALA A 93 3.04 -3.17 22.82
N SER A 94 2.58 -2.93 21.59
CA SER A 94 1.15 -2.63 21.31
C SER A 94 0.25 -3.82 21.62
N ALA A 95 0.66 -5.03 21.23
CA ALA A 95 -0.08 -6.26 21.53
C ALA A 95 -0.19 -6.51 23.04
N ALA A 96 0.91 -6.34 23.77
CA ALA A 96 0.93 -6.47 25.24
C ALA A 96 0.08 -5.40 25.92
N ALA A 97 0.18 -4.13 25.50
CA ALA A 97 -0.58 -3.03 26.08
C ALA A 97 -2.09 -3.18 25.83
N VAL A 98 -2.48 -3.52 24.60
CA VAL A 98 -3.89 -3.78 24.26
C VAL A 98 -4.41 -5.02 25.00
N GLY A 99 -3.63 -6.10 25.02
CA GLY A 99 -3.97 -7.31 25.79
C GLY A 99 -4.19 -7.02 27.27
N ALA A 100 -3.30 -6.24 27.90
CA ALA A 100 -3.42 -5.84 29.29
C ALA A 100 -4.64 -4.95 29.53
N VAL A 101 -4.85 -3.91 28.72
CA VAL A 101 -6.01 -3.03 28.85
C VAL A 101 -7.32 -3.79 28.59
N ALA A 102 -7.36 -4.63 27.55
CA ALA A 102 -8.55 -5.43 27.23
C ALA A 102 -8.90 -6.39 28.37
N SER A 103 -7.91 -7.06 29.00
CA SER A 103 -8.15 -7.95 30.13
C SER A 103 -8.64 -7.23 31.39
N LEU A 104 -8.36 -5.92 31.52
CA LEU A 104 -8.79 -5.10 32.67
C LEU A 104 -10.17 -4.46 32.46
N VAL A 105 -10.49 -4.03 31.24
CA VAL A 105 -11.70 -3.23 30.98
C VAL A 105 -12.81 -4.00 30.30
N THR A 106 -12.54 -5.20 29.74
CA THR A 106 -13.52 -6.02 29.04
C THR A 106 -13.73 -7.36 29.74
N PRO A 107 -14.84 -8.06 29.51
CA PRO A 107 -15.06 -9.41 30.06
C PRO A 107 -14.24 -10.51 29.35
N LEU A 108 -13.34 -10.16 28.42
CA LEU A 108 -12.51 -11.13 27.69
C LEU A 108 -11.59 -11.90 28.62
N SER A 109 -11.43 -13.19 28.38
CA SER A 109 -10.35 -13.97 28.97
C SER A 109 -8.98 -13.40 28.58
N TRP A 110 -7.95 -13.54 29.41
CA TRP A 110 -6.62 -12.99 29.13
C TRP A 110 -6.03 -13.53 27.80
N GLN A 111 -6.35 -14.77 27.44
CA GLN A 111 -5.95 -15.37 26.18
C GLN A 111 -6.58 -14.64 24.98
N MET A 112 -7.89 -14.38 25.05
CA MET A 112 -8.61 -13.67 23.99
C MET A 112 -8.27 -12.19 23.96
N ALA A 113 -7.93 -11.59 25.11
CA ALA A 113 -7.38 -10.24 25.15
C ALA A 113 -5.99 -10.16 24.48
N LEU A 114 -5.15 -11.20 24.63
CA LEU A 114 -3.87 -11.30 23.92
C LEU A 114 -4.08 -11.48 22.40
N VAL A 115 -5.06 -12.30 22.00
CA VAL A 115 -5.44 -12.45 20.58
C VAL A 115 -5.87 -11.10 20.00
N LEU A 116 -6.74 -10.36 20.70
CA LEU A 116 -7.16 -9.02 20.28
C LEU A 116 -5.98 -8.05 20.16
N GLY A 117 -5.06 -8.08 21.13
CA GLY A 117 -3.84 -7.28 21.11
C GLY A 117 -2.95 -7.61 19.91
N ALA A 118 -2.74 -8.89 19.62
CA ALA A 118 -1.95 -9.33 18.48
C ALA A 118 -2.58 -8.90 17.15
N VAL A 119 -3.90 -9.05 17.03
CA VAL A 119 -4.66 -8.64 15.83
C VAL A 119 -4.55 -7.14 15.56
N LEU A 120 -4.72 -6.31 16.59
CA LEU A 120 -4.75 -4.85 16.46
C LEU A 120 -3.36 -4.20 16.45
N ALA A 121 -2.29 -4.96 16.62
CA ALA A 121 -0.94 -4.40 16.66
C ALA A 121 -0.44 -3.90 15.30
N SER A 122 -0.90 -4.47 14.17
CA SER A 122 -0.52 -4.02 12.83
C SER A 122 -1.12 -2.67 12.46
N THR A 123 -0.44 -1.93 11.59
CA THR A 123 -0.89 -0.63 11.05
C THR A 123 -0.96 -0.68 9.54
N ASP A 124 -1.88 0.06 8.95
CA ASP A 124 -2.10 0.11 7.51
C ASP A 124 -1.67 1.48 6.95
N PRO A 125 -0.76 1.53 5.95
CA PRO A 125 -0.28 2.77 5.39
C PRO A 125 -1.21 3.37 4.34
N VAL A 126 -2.32 2.72 3.98
CA VAL A 126 -3.17 3.11 2.84
C VAL A 126 -3.64 4.56 2.94
N ALA A 127 -3.98 5.05 4.13
CA ALA A 127 -4.33 6.46 4.31
C ALA A 127 -3.16 7.40 4.04
N VAL A 128 -1.94 6.98 4.39
CA VAL A 128 -0.70 7.76 4.18
C VAL A 128 -0.26 7.70 2.73
N THR A 129 -0.28 6.53 2.10
CA THR A 129 0.09 6.39 0.68
C THR A 129 -0.86 7.12 -0.24
N ALA A 130 -2.18 7.06 0.05
CA ALA A 130 -3.20 7.81 -0.70
C ALA A 130 -3.04 9.33 -0.61
N LEU A 131 -2.56 9.85 0.52
CA LEU A 131 -2.38 11.27 0.77
C LEU A 131 -0.92 11.73 0.66
N GLY A 132 0.04 10.84 0.86
CA GLY A 132 1.46 11.16 0.99
C GLY A 132 2.05 11.87 -0.22
N ARG A 133 1.71 11.42 -1.43
CA ARG A 133 2.11 12.08 -2.68
C ARG A 133 1.52 13.48 -2.82
N ARG A 134 0.33 13.73 -2.24
CA ARG A 134 -0.34 15.05 -2.28
C ARG A 134 0.06 15.98 -1.16
N LEU A 135 0.56 15.41 -0.06
CA LEU A 135 1.00 16.14 1.13
C LEU A 135 2.50 16.41 1.14
N ALA A 136 3.20 16.06 0.05
CA ALA A 136 4.66 16.22 -0.11
C ALA A 136 5.44 15.78 1.15
N LEU A 137 5.09 14.61 1.71
CA LEU A 137 5.83 14.05 2.84
C LEU A 137 7.27 13.68 2.41
N PRO A 138 8.27 13.92 3.27
CA PRO A 138 9.65 13.54 2.98
C PRO A 138 9.76 12.07 2.56
N PRO A 139 10.49 11.73 1.48
CA PRO A 139 10.61 10.36 0.97
C PRO A 139 11.00 9.35 2.06
N LYS A 140 11.94 9.70 2.94
CA LYS A 140 12.35 8.86 4.07
C LYS A 140 11.20 8.53 5.04
N VAL A 141 10.25 9.46 5.22
CA VAL A 141 9.07 9.25 6.07
C VAL A 141 8.08 8.31 5.37
N GLN A 142 7.88 8.49 4.07
CA GLN A 142 7.01 7.62 3.28
C GLN A 142 7.53 6.18 3.27
N VAL A 143 8.81 5.98 2.96
CA VAL A 143 9.46 4.66 2.98
C VAL A 143 9.41 4.04 4.37
N LEU A 144 9.66 4.83 5.44
CA LEU A 144 9.59 4.32 6.81
C LEU A 144 8.19 3.81 7.15
N VAL A 145 7.15 4.58 6.84
CA VAL A 145 5.76 4.20 7.14
C VAL A 145 5.33 2.98 6.32
N GLN A 146 5.68 2.95 5.03
CA GLN A 146 5.34 1.83 4.15
C GLN A 146 6.07 0.54 4.56
N ALA A 147 7.37 0.62 4.82
CA ALA A 147 8.15 -0.52 5.26
C ALA A 147 7.74 -0.98 6.68
N GLU A 148 7.51 -0.05 7.62
CA GLU A 148 6.99 -0.37 8.95
C GLU A 148 5.72 -1.20 8.84
N SER A 149 4.73 -0.72 8.08
CA SER A 149 3.43 -1.37 7.95
C SER A 149 3.54 -2.75 7.31
N LEU A 150 4.33 -2.90 6.26
CA LEU A 150 4.52 -4.19 5.59
C LEU A 150 5.10 -5.26 6.53
N PHE A 151 6.11 -4.90 7.32
CA PHE A 151 6.76 -5.84 8.23
C PHE A 151 5.99 -6.02 9.54
N ASN A 152 5.25 -5.02 10.00
CA ASN A 152 4.42 -5.17 11.19
C ASN A 152 3.21 -6.08 10.94
N ASP A 153 2.64 -6.09 9.73
CA ASP A 153 1.59 -7.03 9.34
C ASP A 153 2.09 -8.47 9.44
N ALA A 154 3.27 -8.75 8.90
CA ALA A 154 3.89 -10.07 9.02
C ALA A 154 4.13 -10.46 10.48
N THR A 155 4.67 -9.55 11.29
CA THR A 155 4.93 -9.79 12.72
C THR A 155 3.64 -9.99 13.52
N SER A 156 2.64 -9.15 13.29
CA SER A 156 1.32 -9.22 13.94
C SER A 156 0.60 -10.53 13.63
N LEU A 157 0.59 -10.98 12.37
CA LEU A 157 -0.06 -12.23 11.99
C LEU A 157 0.66 -13.46 12.53
N VAL A 158 1.99 -13.45 12.61
CA VAL A 158 2.73 -14.53 13.30
C VAL A 158 2.43 -14.52 14.79
N LEU A 159 2.42 -13.34 15.44
CA LEU A 159 2.06 -13.21 16.84
C LEU A 159 0.62 -13.66 17.11
N PHE A 160 -0.31 -13.31 16.19
CA PHE A 160 -1.70 -13.75 16.24
C PHE A 160 -1.82 -15.29 16.21
N ARG A 161 -1.11 -15.98 15.32
CA ARG A 161 -1.10 -17.45 15.29
C ARG A 161 -0.64 -18.05 16.61
N VAL A 162 0.42 -17.50 17.20
CA VAL A 162 0.91 -17.92 18.51
C VAL A 162 -0.12 -17.63 19.60
N ALA A 163 -0.76 -16.46 19.59
CA ALA A 163 -1.80 -16.11 20.55
C ALA A 163 -3.02 -17.01 20.44
N VAL A 164 -3.46 -17.36 19.22
CA VAL A 164 -4.56 -18.31 18.99
C VAL A 164 -4.17 -19.71 19.44
N SER A 165 -2.94 -20.16 19.19
CA SER A 165 -2.49 -21.47 19.69
C SER A 165 -2.54 -21.57 21.21
N VAL A 166 -2.19 -20.49 21.91
CA VAL A 166 -2.34 -20.37 23.37
C VAL A 166 -3.79 -20.36 23.81
N ALA A 167 -4.67 -19.64 23.10
CA ALA A 167 -6.08 -19.55 23.46
C ALA A 167 -6.85 -20.86 23.24
N VAL A 168 -6.46 -21.64 22.24
CA VAL A 168 -7.11 -22.93 21.88
C VAL A 168 -6.54 -24.10 22.66
N ALA A 169 -5.27 -24.02 23.07
CA ALA A 169 -4.55 -25.08 23.77
C ALA A 169 -4.88 -25.09 25.23
N SER A 170 -5.84 -25.24 25.86
CA SER A 170 -6.20 -25.38 27.31
C SER A 170 -5.02 -25.65 28.29
N ALA A 171 -3.78 -25.54 27.83
CA ALA A 171 -2.54 -25.78 28.56
C ALA A 171 -1.66 -24.52 28.60
N THR A 172 -0.88 -24.38 29.66
CA THR A 172 0.12 -23.30 29.82
C THR A 172 1.23 -23.48 28.79
N VAL A 173 1.22 -22.67 27.73
CA VAL A 173 2.32 -22.63 26.75
C VAL A 173 3.48 -21.84 27.36
N GLY A 174 4.63 -22.47 27.48
CA GLY A 174 5.84 -21.80 27.97
C GLY A 174 6.32 -20.73 26.96
N TRP A 175 6.79 -19.59 27.44
CA TRP A 175 7.29 -18.48 26.61
C TRP A 175 8.39 -18.89 25.64
N GLY A 176 9.23 -19.87 26.01
CA GLY A 176 10.28 -20.43 25.13
C GLY A 176 9.69 -21.20 23.94
N ALA A 177 8.59 -21.93 24.13
CA ALA A 177 7.89 -22.64 23.06
C ALA A 177 7.24 -21.64 22.09
N ALA A 178 6.59 -20.60 22.62
CA ALA A 178 6.00 -19.54 21.82
C ALA A 178 7.04 -18.78 20.99
N ALA A 179 8.19 -18.43 21.57
CA ALA A 179 9.30 -17.79 20.87
C ALA A 179 9.88 -18.67 19.75
N ARG A 180 10.02 -19.98 20.02
CA ARG A 180 10.47 -20.95 19.02
C ARG A 180 9.46 -21.07 17.87
N GLU A 181 8.18 -21.17 18.18
CA GLU A 181 7.10 -21.22 17.17
C GLU A 181 7.11 -19.96 16.30
N PHE A 182 7.22 -18.78 16.91
CA PHE A 182 7.38 -17.52 16.19
C PHE A 182 8.58 -17.54 15.25
N ALA A 183 9.75 -17.97 15.73
CA ALA A 183 10.97 -18.02 14.93
C ALA A 183 10.86 -19.02 13.74
N LEU A 184 10.22 -20.16 13.96
CA LEU A 184 10.01 -21.17 12.91
C LEU A 184 9.01 -20.69 11.84
N LEU A 185 7.90 -20.07 12.25
CA LEU A 185 6.91 -19.52 11.33
C LEU A 185 7.51 -18.39 10.48
N ALA A 186 8.17 -17.42 11.11
CA ALA A 186 8.79 -16.30 10.41
C ALA A 186 9.99 -16.74 9.56
N GLY A 187 10.91 -17.52 10.14
CA GLY A 187 12.11 -18.01 9.46
C GLY A 187 11.79 -18.92 8.28
N GLY A 188 10.85 -19.86 8.47
CA GLY A 188 10.35 -20.73 7.40
C GLY A 188 9.72 -19.93 6.26
N GLY A 189 8.88 -18.94 6.59
CA GLY A 189 8.30 -18.03 5.61
C GLY A 189 9.35 -17.26 4.82
N MET A 190 10.38 -16.73 5.50
CA MET A 190 11.48 -16.01 4.82
C MET A 190 12.24 -16.91 3.83
N VAL A 191 12.57 -18.13 4.23
CA VAL A 191 13.29 -19.08 3.35
C VAL A 191 12.46 -19.44 2.12
N ILE A 192 11.19 -19.77 2.31
CA ILE A 192 10.29 -20.15 1.21
C ILE A 192 10.05 -18.94 0.28
N GLY A 193 9.82 -17.76 0.82
CA GLY A 193 9.64 -16.53 0.03
C GLY A 193 10.88 -16.21 -0.81
N ALA A 194 12.08 -16.34 -0.23
CA ALA A 194 13.32 -16.15 -0.95
C ALA A 194 13.54 -17.22 -2.05
N ALA A 195 13.19 -18.48 -1.78
CA ALA A 195 13.25 -19.55 -2.76
C ALA A 195 12.29 -19.32 -3.94
N VAL A 196 11.03 -18.97 -3.67
CA VAL A 196 10.04 -18.62 -4.69
C VAL A 196 10.52 -17.43 -5.52
N ALA A 197 11.01 -16.37 -4.87
CA ALA A 197 11.57 -15.21 -5.58
C ALA A 197 12.75 -15.59 -6.48
N GLY A 198 13.62 -16.50 -6.02
CA GLY A 198 14.74 -17.01 -6.81
C GLY A 198 14.28 -17.75 -8.07
N VAL A 199 13.32 -18.66 -7.93
CA VAL A 199 12.73 -19.41 -9.05
C VAL A 199 12.04 -18.45 -10.04
N VAL A 200 11.19 -17.55 -9.54
CA VAL A 200 10.49 -16.57 -10.36
C VAL A 200 11.48 -15.64 -11.10
N ALA A 201 12.54 -15.18 -10.42
CA ALA A 201 13.57 -14.36 -11.06
C ALA A 201 14.29 -15.08 -12.22
N VAL A 202 14.52 -16.39 -12.10
CA VAL A 202 15.09 -17.21 -13.20
C VAL A 202 14.11 -17.33 -14.37
N ILE A 203 12.82 -17.55 -14.10
CA ILE A 203 11.78 -17.63 -15.12
C ILE A 203 11.67 -16.29 -15.86
N ARG A 204 11.55 -15.16 -15.13
CA ARG A 204 11.40 -13.81 -15.69
C ARG A 204 12.58 -13.39 -16.55
N ARG A 205 13.80 -13.83 -16.26
CA ARG A 205 14.98 -13.58 -17.12
C ARG A 205 14.87 -14.20 -18.51
N ARG A 206 14.06 -15.25 -18.66
CA ARG A 206 13.87 -15.97 -19.94
C ARG A 206 12.60 -15.54 -20.68
N THR A 207 11.73 -14.78 -20.04
CA THR A 207 10.44 -14.37 -20.57
C THR A 207 10.53 -12.89 -21.00
N GLN A 208 10.04 -12.58 -22.21
CA GLN A 208 9.99 -11.20 -22.73
C GLN A 208 8.55 -10.81 -23.14
N ASP A 209 7.60 -11.70 -22.93
CA ASP A 209 6.19 -11.46 -23.24
C ASP A 209 5.51 -10.74 -22.05
N PRO A 210 4.96 -9.53 -22.27
CA PRO A 210 4.32 -8.76 -21.21
C PRO A 210 3.11 -9.45 -20.57
N VAL A 211 2.38 -10.29 -21.31
CA VAL A 211 1.22 -11.00 -20.78
C VAL A 211 1.67 -12.12 -19.85
N LEU A 212 2.65 -12.93 -20.27
CA LEU A 212 3.21 -14.00 -19.44
C LEU A 212 3.86 -13.44 -18.17
N GLU A 213 4.61 -12.33 -18.27
CA GLU A 213 5.20 -11.64 -17.11
C GLU A 213 4.12 -11.16 -16.13
N THR A 214 3.00 -10.63 -16.66
CA THR A 214 1.88 -10.21 -15.82
C THR A 214 1.24 -11.39 -15.09
N VAL A 215 1.04 -12.51 -15.77
CA VAL A 215 0.50 -13.73 -15.16
C VAL A 215 1.46 -14.27 -14.10
N ILE A 216 2.76 -14.37 -14.41
CA ILE A 216 3.79 -14.82 -13.45
C ILE A 216 3.77 -13.93 -12.21
N SER A 217 3.73 -12.61 -12.39
CA SER A 217 3.70 -11.66 -11.27
C SER A 217 2.45 -11.82 -10.42
N LEU A 218 1.26 -11.98 -11.03
CA LEU A 218 -0.01 -12.18 -10.31
C LEU A 218 -0.07 -13.53 -9.58
N VAL A 219 0.54 -14.58 -10.12
CA VAL A 219 0.55 -15.92 -9.50
C VAL A 219 1.59 -16.01 -8.37
N THR A 220 2.68 -15.24 -8.45
CA THR A 220 3.79 -15.28 -7.49
C THR A 220 3.35 -15.13 -6.02
N PRO A 221 2.53 -14.13 -5.62
CA PRO A 221 2.09 -14.00 -4.23
C PRO A 221 1.29 -15.21 -3.74
N TYR A 222 0.44 -15.77 -4.58
CA TYR A 222 -0.33 -16.96 -4.23
C TYR A 222 0.57 -18.18 -4.07
N ALA A 223 1.52 -18.39 -4.98
CA ALA A 223 2.49 -19.47 -4.88
C ALA A 223 3.33 -19.36 -3.60
N ALA A 224 3.84 -18.16 -3.29
CA ALA A 224 4.60 -17.92 -2.07
C ALA A 224 3.76 -18.19 -0.81
N TYR A 225 2.50 -17.75 -0.81
CA TYR A 225 1.59 -17.96 0.31
C TYR A 225 1.27 -19.43 0.52
N VAL A 226 0.77 -20.11 -0.52
CA VAL A 226 0.32 -21.51 -0.43
C VAL A 226 1.47 -22.46 -0.10
N LEU A 227 2.64 -22.28 -0.70
CA LEU A 227 3.81 -23.12 -0.40
C LEU A 227 4.28 -22.96 1.06
N ALA A 228 4.25 -21.75 1.60
CA ALA A 228 4.61 -21.52 2.99
C ALA A 228 3.57 -22.13 3.96
N GLU A 229 2.27 -21.97 3.69
CA GLU A 229 1.21 -22.58 4.50
C GLU A 229 1.28 -24.11 4.46
N ALA A 230 1.53 -24.69 3.29
CA ALA A 230 1.71 -26.14 3.15
C ALA A 230 2.93 -26.68 3.93
N ALA A 231 3.95 -25.86 4.11
CA ALA A 231 5.13 -26.16 4.92
C ALA A 231 4.98 -25.77 6.40
N HIS A 232 3.78 -25.41 6.86
CA HIS A 232 3.50 -24.92 8.21
C HIS A 232 4.33 -23.70 8.60
N ALA A 233 4.66 -22.83 7.63
CA ALA A 233 5.35 -21.55 7.81
C ALA A 233 4.39 -20.38 7.58
N SER A 234 4.86 -19.14 7.79
CA SER A 234 4.04 -17.96 7.58
C SER A 234 3.93 -17.60 6.09
N GLY A 235 2.74 -17.79 5.50
CA GLY A 235 2.42 -17.38 4.13
C GLY A 235 2.63 -15.89 3.90
N VAL A 236 2.23 -15.07 4.86
CA VAL A 236 2.40 -13.60 4.80
C VAL A 236 3.88 -13.20 4.73
N THR A 237 4.70 -13.75 5.63
CA THR A 237 6.16 -13.48 5.61
C THR A 237 6.78 -13.91 4.28
N SER A 238 6.34 -15.04 3.73
CA SER A 238 6.81 -15.55 2.43
C SER A 238 6.48 -14.58 1.29
N VAL A 239 5.25 -14.07 1.23
CA VAL A 239 4.81 -13.10 0.22
C VAL A 239 5.60 -11.80 0.32
N VAL A 240 5.77 -11.26 1.53
CA VAL A 240 6.52 -10.02 1.76
C VAL A 240 7.97 -10.16 1.30
N VAL A 241 8.64 -11.25 1.69
CA VAL A 241 10.03 -11.50 1.28
C VAL A 241 10.14 -11.67 -0.24
N ALA A 242 9.21 -12.41 -0.85
CA ALA A 242 9.19 -12.57 -2.30
C ALA A 242 9.02 -11.22 -3.02
N GLY A 243 8.10 -10.37 -2.57
CA GLY A 243 7.88 -9.04 -3.13
C GLY A 243 9.11 -8.13 -3.01
N VAL A 244 9.71 -8.03 -1.82
CA VAL A 244 10.91 -7.20 -1.59
C VAL A 244 12.11 -7.68 -2.43
N VAL A 245 12.32 -9.00 -2.55
CA VAL A 245 13.43 -9.56 -3.33
C VAL A 245 13.24 -9.33 -4.83
N LEU A 246 12.03 -9.47 -5.35
CA LEU A 246 11.72 -9.26 -6.77
C LEU A 246 11.65 -7.77 -7.11
N GLY A 247 11.05 -6.94 -6.26
CA GLY A 247 11.00 -5.48 -6.43
C GLY A 247 12.38 -4.86 -6.48
N GLY A 248 13.30 -5.26 -5.58
CA GLY A 248 14.68 -4.79 -5.59
C GLY A 248 15.51 -5.17 -6.83
N ARG A 249 15.00 -6.08 -7.68
CA ARG A 249 15.62 -6.51 -8.94
C ARG A 249 14.80 -6.15 -10.19
N GLY A 250 13.65 -5.52 -10.01
CA GLY A 250 12.67 -5.25 -11.07
C GLY A 250 13.28 -4.57 -12.29
N ASP A 251 14.13 -3.56 -12.10
CA ASP A 251 14.77 -2.81 -13.19
C ASP A 251 15.68 -3.66 -14.10
N ARG A 252 16.22 -4.75 -13.56
CA ARG A 252 17.12 -5.67 -14.29
C ARG A 252 16.37 -6.85 -14.92
N LEU A 253 15.17 -7.12 -14.48
CA LEU A 253 14.39 -8.29 -14.90
C LEU A 253 13.38 -7.97 -15.99
N THR A 254 12.95 -6.70 -16.11
CA THR A 254 11.84 -6.30 -16.98
C THR A 254 12.18 -5.12 -17.88
N ASN A 255 11.57 -5.08 -19.06
CA ASN A 255 11.63 -3.92 -19.94
C ASN A 255 10.53 -2.89 -19.61
N ALA A 256 10.63 -1.68 -20.18
CA ALA A 256 9.70 -0.59 -19.92
C ALA A 256 8.23 -0.95 -20.23
N ARG A 257 7.98 -1.71 -21.29
CA ARG A 257 6.62 -2.14 -21.69
C ARG A 257 6.00 -3.06 -20.63
N ILE A 258 6.77 -3.99 -20.10
CA ILE A 258 6.34 -4.93 -19.04
C ILE A 258 6.04 -4.14 -17.76
N ARG A 259 6.94 -3.22 -17.36
CA ARG A 259 6.73 -2.41 -16.15
C ARG A 259 5.45 -1.58 -16.20
N LEU A 260 5.20 -0.89 -17.31
CA LEU A 260 3.96 -0.10 -17.48
C LEU A 260 2.71 -0.97 -17.40
N GLN A 261 2.73 -2.15 -18.03
CA GLN A 261 1.61 -3.09 -17.98
C GLN A 261 1.38 -3.64 -16.57
N LEU A 262 2.44 -4.06 -15.89
CA LEU A 262 2.37 -4.55 -14.51
C LEU A 262 1.79 -3.48 -13.57
N HIS A 263 2.29 -2.25 -13.64
CA HIS A 263 1.78 -1.14 -12.82
C HIS A 263 0.28 -0.88 -13.04
N ALA A 264 -0.17 -0.88 -14.29
CA ALA A 264 -1.58 -0.67 -14.61
C ALA A 264 -2.47 -1.82 -14.09
N VAL A 265 -2.03 -3.07 -14.26
CA VAL A 265 -2.78 -4.24 -13.80
C VAL A 265 -2.81 -4.30 -12.27
N TYR A 266 -1.67 -4.17 -11.60
CA TYR A 266 -1.62 -4.17 -10.13
C TYR A 266 -2.40 -3.02 -9.53
N GLY A 267 -2.28 -1.81 -10.08
CA GLY A 267 -3.08 -0.66 -9.63
C GLY A 267 -4.59 -0.92 -9.69
N THR A 268 -5.04 -1.63 -10.73
CA THR A 268 -6.47 -2.00 -10.87
C THR A 268 -6.86 -3.11 -9.89
N VAL A 269 -6.06 -4.17 -9.78
CA VAL A 269 -6.33 -5.32 -8.89
C VAL A 269 -6.34 -4.86 -7.43
N VAL A 270 -5.32 -4.13 -6.99
CA VAL A 270 -5.23 -3.58 -5.63
C VAL A 270 -6.43 -2.69 -5.33
N PHE A 271 -6.76 -1.75 -6.24
CA PHE A 271 -7.93 -0.88 -6.06
C PHE A 271 -9.24 -1.67 -5.89
N LEU A 272 -9.47 -2.70 -6.69
CA LEU A 272 -10.69 -3.53 -6.59
C LEU A 272 -10.73 -4.29 -5.26
N LEU A 273 -9.63 -4.94 -4.89
CA LEU A 273 -9.55 -5.71 -3.65
C LEU A 273 -9.71 -4.82 -2.41
N GLU A 274 -8.98 -3.71 -2.34
CA GLU A 274 -9.13 -2.74 -1.25
C GLU A 274 -10.54 -2.19 -1.16
N SER A 275 -11.10 -1.77 -2.29
CA SER A 275 -12.43 -1.17 -2.34
C SER A 275 -13.52 -2.11 -1.84
N VAL A 276 -13.48 -3.37 -2.26
CA VAL A 276 -14.41 -4.39 -1.80
C VAL A 276 -14.26 -4.64 -0.31
N VAL A 277 -13.02 -4.81 0.17
CA VAL A 277 -12.78 -5.14 1.58
C VAL A 277 -13.11 -3.98 2.50
N PHE A 278 -12.73 -2.74 2.18
CA PHE A 278 -13.10 -1.60 3.01
C PHE A 278 -14.63 -1.38 3.06
N SER A 279 -15.34 -1.62 1.96
CA SER A 279 -16.81 -1.61 1.96
C SER A 279 -17.40 -2.71 2.84
N LEU A 280 -16.82 -3.92 2.79
CA LEU A 280 -17.23 -5.05 3.60
C LEU A 280 -16.97 -4.83 5.11
N ILE A 281 -15.88 -4.14 5.48
CA ILE A 281 -15.60 -3.76 6.88
C ILE A 281 -16.77 -2.93 7.44
N GLY A 282 -17.20 -1.92 6.71
CA GLY A 282 -18.35 -1.09 7.12
C GLY A 282 -19.65 -1.89 7.19
N LEU A 283 -19.89 -2.75 6.19
CA LEU A 283 -21.08 -3.59 6.09
C LEU A 283 -21.20 -4.62 7.24
N ALA A 284 -20.09 -5.19 7.68
CA ALA A 284 -20.07 -6.27 8.67
C ALA A 284 -20.37 -5.78 10.09
N LEU A 285 -20.04 -4.54 10.44
CA LEU A 285 -20.12 -4.05 11.81
C LEU A 285 -21.52 -4.14 12.43
N PRO A 286 -22.63 -3.69 11.80
CA PRO A 286 -23.96 -3.78 12.42
C PRO A 286 -24.42 -5.23 12.66
N ALA A 287 -24.09 -6.16 11.76
CA ALA A 287 -24.41 -7.57 11.93
C ALA A 287 -23.63 -8.19 13.11
N GLN A 288 -22.34 -7.87 13.23
CA GLN A 288 -21.49 -8.30 14.35
C GLN A 288 -22.01 -7.76 15.69
N VAL A 289 -22.41 -6.48 15.74
CA VAL A 289 -22.97 -5.85 16.95
C VAL A 289 -24.29 -6.52 17.38
N ARG A 290 -25.14 -6.86 16.41
CA ARG A 290 -26.40 -7.60 16.71
C ARG A 290 -26.17 -9.01 17.27
N ALA A 291 -25.01 -9.61 16.96
CA ALA A 291 -24.64 -10.93 17.46
C ALA A 291 -24.05 -10.91 18.88
N LEU A 292 -23.83 -9.72 19.48
CA LEU A 292 -23.32 -9.59 20.84
C LEU A 292 -24.35 -10.01 21.88
N SER A 293 -23.85 -10.50 23.01
CA SER A 293 -24.68 -10.78 24.21
C SER A 293 -25.16 -9.48 24.87
N ALA A 294 -26.26 -9.57 25.62
CA ALA A 294 -26.81 -8.43 26.35
C ALA A 294 -25.82 -7.85 27.39
N GLY A 295 -24.85 -8.65 27.84
CA GLY A 295 -23.77 -8.21 28.77
C GLY A 295 -22.73 -7.32 28.15
N ASP A 296 -22.57 -7.35 26.83
CA ASP A 296 -21.49 -6.65 26.12
C ASP A 296 -21.88 -5.24 25.63
N ARG A 297 -22.91 -4.63 26.21
CA ARG A 297 -23.41 -3.30 25.78
C ARG A 297 -22.39 -2.18 25.88
N ALA A 298 -21.36 -2.32 26.72
CA ALA A 298 -20.28 -1.36 26.89
C ALA A 298 -19.20 -1.43 25.79
N TRP A 299 -19.38 -2.27 24.75
CA TRP A 299 -18.41 -2.43 23.67
C TRP A 299 -17.90 -1.12 23.04
N PRO A 300 -18.68 0.00 22.92
CA PRO A 300 -18.15 1.24 22.37
C PRO A 300 -17.09 1.88 23.27
N LEU A 301 -17.27 1.78 24.60
CA LEU A 301 -16.27 2.27 25.58
C LEU A 301 -15.01 1.40 25.54
N TYR A 302 -15.16 0.09 25.40
CA TYR A 302 -14.03 -0.83 25.24
C TYR A 302 -13.26 -0.54 23.96
N ALA A 303 -13.94 -0.35 22.83
CA ALA A 303 -13.31 0.02 21.56
C ALA A 303 -12.57 1.36 21.66
N LEU A 304 -13.16 2.36 22.32
CA LEU A 304 -12.52 3.66 22.56
C LEU A 304 -11.27 3.53 23.44
N ALA A 305 -11.33 2.77 24.53
CA ALA A 305 -10.18 2.53 25.41
C ALA A 305 -9.04 1.84 24.66
N ILE A 306 -9.34 0.83 23.84
CA ILE A 306 -8.37 0.11 23.02
C ILE A 306 -7.76 1.03 21.95
N ALA A 307 -8.58 1.82 21.25
CA ALA A 307 -8.09 2.77 20.25
C ALA A 307 -7.17 3.84 20.89
N ALA A 308 -7.56 4.37 22.05
CA ALA A 308 -6.74 5.31 22.80
C ALA A 308 -5.40 4.67 23.25
N THR A 309 -5.42 3.41 23.70
CA THR A 309 -4.21 2.66 24.08
C THR A 309 -3.26 2.50 22.89
N LEU A 310 -3.77 2.16 21.71
CA LEU A 310 -2.98 2.03 20.49
C LEU A 310 -2.30 3.35 20.10
N ILE A 311 -3.04 4.45 20.13
CA ILE A 311 -2.52 5.78 19.80
C ILE A 311 -1.48 6.21 20.84
N ALA A 312 -1.77 6.04 22.14
CA ALA A 312 -0.88 6.38 23.22
C ALA A 312 0.43 5.57 23.19
N MET A 313 0.33 4.23 22.98
CA MET A 313 1.50 3.37 22.89
C MET A 313 2.38 3.72 21.70
N ARG A 314 1.76 4.02 20.54
CA ARG A 314 2.50 4.45 19.35
C ARG A 314 3.23 5.78 19.59
N MET A 315 2.57 6.75 20.20
CA MET A 315 3.20 8.02 20.55
C MET A 315 4.34 7.85 21.55
N LEU A 316 4.12 7.06 22.61
CA LEU A 316 5.12 6.75 23.63
C LEU A 316 6.37 6.09 23.05
N TRP A 317 6.21 5.25 22.02
CA TRP A 317 7.30 4.56 21.33
C TRP A 317 8.02 5.45 20.30
N LEU A 318 7.26 6.20 19.51
CA LEU A 318 7.81 7.05 18.46
C LEU A 318 8.52 8.30 18.98
N ALA A 319 8.08 8.87 20.11
CA ALA A 319 8.69 10.07 20.66
C ALA A 319 10.18 9.86 21.04
N PRO A 320 10.58 8.86 21.84
CA PRO A 320 11.99 8.63 22.13
C PRO A 320 12.80 8.17 20.92
N LEU A 321 12.20 7.33 20.03
CA LEU A 321 12.87 6.87 18.82
C LEU A 321 13.21 8.05 17.90
N SER A 322 12.27 8.96 17.68
CA SER A 322 12.48 10.15 16.85
C SER A 322 13.51 11.10 17.49
N ALA A 323 13.53 11.23 18.82
CA ALA A 323 14.53 12.02 19.52
C ALA A 323 15.96 11.48 19.29
N VAL A 324 16.13 10.14 19.34
CA VAL A 324 17.43 9.49 19.08
C VAL A 324 17.87 9.68 17.64
N VAL A 325 16.97 9.49 16.68
CA VAL A 325 17.27 9.61 15.24
C VAL A 325 17.61 11.06 14.88
N GLN A 326 16.86 12.04 15.39
CA GLN A 326 17.10 13.46 15.13
C GLN A 326 18.43 13.94 15.74
N ARG A 327 18.77 13.51 16.97
CA ARG A 327 20.06 13.83 17.60
C ARG A 327 21.25 13.28 16.80
N LYS A 328 21.16 12.07 16.28
CA LYS A 328 22.20 11.48 15.40
C LYS A 328 22.35 12.22 14.08
N GLY A 329 21.28 12.87 13.59
CA GLY A 329 21.27 13.72 12.41
C GLY A 329 21.74 15.17 12.65
N GLY A 330 22.26 15.51 13.83
CA GLY A 330 22.76 16.85 14.16
C GLY A 330 21.67 17.86 14.55
N ILE A 331 20.42 17.44 14.71
CA ILE A 331 19.31 18.31 15.11
C ILE A 331 19.29 18.42 16.63
N GLN A 332 19.71 19.58 17.15
CA GLN A 332 19.77 19.81 18.60
C GLN A 332 18.39 19.90 19.28
N ARG A 333 17.36 20.37 18.59
CA ARG A 333 16.00 20.48 19.12
C ARG A 333 15.11 19.43 18.47
N MET A 334 14.52 18.54 19.29
CA MET A 334 13.57 17.54 18.83
C MET A 334 12.35 18.20 18.19
N ASN A 335 12.09 17.86 16.92
CA ASN A 335 10.84 18.24 16.28
C ASN A 335 9.74 17.23 16.67
N TRP A 336 8.99 17.54 17.71
CA TRP A 336 7.89 16.71 18.23
C TRP A 336 6.75 16.50 17.23
N ARG A 337 6.73 17.29 16.17
CA ARG A 337 5.72 17.20 15.10
C ARG A 337 5.84 15.89 14.29
N VAL A 338 7.07 15.40 14.11
CA VAL A 338 7.33 14.15 13.38
C VAL A 338 6.67 12.93 14.07
N PRO A 339 6.90 12.66 15.37
CA PRO A 339 6.22 11.55 16.04
C PRO A 339 4.69 11.72 16.09
N VAL A 340 4.16 12.94 16.15
CA VAL A 340 2.71 13.16 16.07
C VAL A 340 2.14 12.74 14.72
N VAL A 341 2.77 13.16 13.61
CA VAL A 341 2.32 12.78 12.26
C VAL A 341 2.43 11.27 12.06
N LEU A 342 3.55 10.66 12.46
CA LEU A 342 3.75 9.21 12.36
C LEU A 342 2.76 8.42 13.23
N THR A 343 2.40 8.93 14.42
CA THR A 343 1.37 8.33 15.28
C THR A 343 0.01 8.39 14.59
N TRP A 344 -0.34 9.53 14.05
CA TRP A 344 -1.63 9.73 13.38
C TRP A 344 -1.74 8.97 12.05
N ALA A 345 -0.61 8.70 11.41
CA ALA A 345 -0.49 7.89 10.21
C ALA A 345 -0.74 6.39 10.44
N GLY A 346 -0.75 5.94 11.70
CA GLY A 346 -0.92 4.53 12.07
C GLY A 346 -2.37 4.06 12.13
N THR A 347 -3.13 4.22 11.04
CA THR A 347 -4.48 3.66 10.90
C THR A 347 -4.46 2.13 10.96
N ARG A 348 -5.59 1.51 11.25
CA ARG A 348 -5.77 0.04 11.17
C ARG A 348 -6.54 -0.30 9.90
N GLY A 349 -6.13 -1.35 9.20
CA GLY A 349 -6.67 -1.68 7.89
C GLY A 349 -7.32 -3.05 7.80
N VAL A 350 -7.09 -3.70 6.66
CA VAL A 350 -7.71 -4.97 6.28
C VAL A 350 -7.15 -6.14 7.10
N VAL A 351 -5.85 -6.14 7.38
CA VAL A 351 -5.14 -7.28 8.02
C VAL A 351 -5.71 -7.63 9.40
N PRO A 352 -5.97 -6.67 10.31
CA PRO A 352 -6.62 -6.96 11.58
C PRO A 352 -7.97 -7.66 11.44
N LEU A 353 -8.81 -7.20 10.54
CA LEU A 353 -10.11 -7.85 10.32
C LEU A 353 -9.97 -9.26 9.76
N ALA A 354 -9.09 -9.43 8.76
CA ALA A 354 -8.80 -10.73 8.19
C ALA A 354 -8.37 -11.73 9.28
N ALA A 355 -7.42 -11.32 10.13
CA ALA A 355 -6.96 -12.13 11.25
C ALA A 355 -8.08 -12.45 12.25
N ALA A 356 -8.85 -11.45 12.67
CA ALA A 356 -9.95 -11.65 13.64
C ALA A 356 -11.00 -12.67 13.14
N LEU A 357 -11.33 -12.63 11.85
CA LEU A 357 -12.29 -13.57 11.24
C LEU A 357 -11.77 -15.02 11.26
N THR A 358 -10.46 -15.25 11.23
CA THR A 358 -9.87 -16.60 11.30
C THR A 358 -9.81 -17.17 12.72
N VAL A 359 -10.18 -16.42 13.76
CA VAL A 359 -10.27 -16.93 15.12
C VAL A 359 -11.23 -18.13 15.14
N PRO A 360 -10.81 -19.32 15.62
CA PRO A 360 -11.65 -20.51 15.63
C PRO A 360 -12.96 -20.32 16.41
N VAL A 361 -14.00 -21.01 15.98
CA VAL A 361 -15.30 -21.00 16.68
C VAL A 361 -15.27 -21.89 17.91
N THR A 362 -14.45 -22.96 17.86
CA THR A 362 -14.35 -23.97 18.90
C THR A 362 -12.91 -24.19 19.34
N THR A 363 -12.73 -24.57 20.60
CA THR A 363 -11.45 -25.06 21.13
C THR A 363 -11.14 -26.47 20.60
N LYS A 364 -9.91 -26.96 20.79
CA LYS A 364 -9.54 -28.36 20.47
C LYS A 364 -10.38 -29.39 21.24
N ALA A 365 -10.94 -29.01 22.38
CA ALA A 365 -11.84 -29.85 23.19
C ALA A 365 -13.32 -29.80 22.72
N GLY A 366 -13.63 -29.10 21.62
CA GLY A 366 -14.99 -28.97 21.07
C GLY A 366 -15.88 -27.95 21.78
N ALA A 367 -15.40 -27.23 22.81
CA ALA A 367 -16.14 -26.16 23.45
C ALA A 367 -16.15 -24.89 22.57
N THR A 368 -17.28 -24.19 22.53
CA THR A 368 -17.34 -22.89 21.82
C THR A 368 -16.48 -21.84 22.51
N LEU A 369 -15.85 -20.96 21.73
CA LEU A 369 -15.13 -19.79 22.24
C LEU A 369 -16.13 -18.64 22.43
N PRO A 370 -16.61 -18.39 23.66
CA PRO A 370 -17.71 -17.42 23.91
C PRO A 370 -17.28 -15.98 23.59
N ASP A 371 -16.01 -15.65 23.78
CA ASP A 371 -15.47 -14.30 23.63
C ASP A 371 -15.23 -13.88 22.17
N ARG A 372 -15.36 -14.82 21.21
CA ARG A 372 -15.09 -14.55 19.79
C ARG A 372 -15.96 -13.42 19.20
N PRO A 373 -17.28 -13.33 19.44
CA PRO A 373 -18.08 -12.22 18.90
C PRO A 373 -17.59 -10.86 19.38
N LEU A 374 -17.22 -10.74 20.65
CA LEU A 374 -16.70 -9.49 21.21
C LEU A 374 -15.36 -9.09 20.59
N VAL A 375 -14.44 -10.04 20.38
CA VAL A 375 -13.16 -9.78 19.68
C VAL A 375 -13.41 -9.25 18.27
N LEU A 376 -14.36 -9.83 17.53
CA LEU A 376 -14.72 -9.37 16.17
C LEU A 376 -15.28 -7.95 16.19
N VAL A 377 -16.23 -7.66 17.09
CA VAL A 377 -16.81 -6.31 17.20
C VAL A 377 -15.76 -5.28 17.59
N LEU A 378 -14.92 -5.58 18.59
CA LEU A 378 -13.87 -4.65 19.03
C LEU A 378 -12.84 -4.41 17.93
N THR A 379 -12.40 -5.47 17.23
CA THR A 379 -11.48 -5.32 16.09
C THR A 379 -12.08 -4.44 15.00
N THR A 380 -13.29 -4.78 14.53
CA THR A 380 -13.95 -4.03 13.46
C THR A 380 -14.22 -2.58 13.87
N SER A 381 -14.67 -2.35 15.11
CA SER A 381 -14.96 -1.01 15.61
C SER A 381 -13.69 -0.14 15.71
N VAL A 382 -12.58 -0.70 16.19
CA VAL A 382 -11.29 0.02 16.26
C VAL A 382 -10.77 0.32 14.85
N VAL A 383 -10.88 -0.63 13.91
CA VAL A 383 -10.51 -0.41 12.49
C VAL A 383 -11.35 0.72 11.89
N VAL A 384 -12.68 0.67 12.04
CA VAL A 384 -13.59 1.73 11.55
C VAL A 384 -13.27 3.07 12.19
N ALA A 385 -13.12 3.12 13.51
CA ALA A 385 -12.83 4.36 14.23
C ALA A 385 -11.50 4.98 13.79
N THR A 386 -10.44 4.18 13.66
CA THR A 386 -9.13 4.69 13.23
C THR A 386 -9.14 5.15 11.76
N LEU A 387 -9.74 4.37 10.86
CA LEU A 387 -9.87 4.76 9.44
C LEU A 387 -10.69 6.05 9.27
N VAL A 388 -11.77 6.20 10.03
CA VAL A 388 -12.63 7.39 9.94
C VAL A 388 -11.95 8.58 10.62
N VAL A 389 -11.59 8.48 11.89
CA VAL A 389 -11.07 9.62 12.65
C VAL A 389 -9.68 10.04 12.17
N GLN A 390 -8.73 9.10 12.12
CA GLN A 390 -7.37 9.41 11.68
C GLN A 390 -7.31 9.68 10.17
N GLY A 391 -8.01 8.89 9.35
CA GLY A 391 -8.01 9.05 7.90
C GLY A 391 -8.53 10.42 7.46
N PHE A 392 -9.68 10.88 7.94
CA PHE A 392 -10.22 12.20 7.56
C PHE A 392 -9.41 13.36 8.14
N SER A 393 -8.81 13.22 9.31
CA SER A 393 -8.06 14.28 9.97
C SER A 393 -6.58 14.33 9.61
N LEU A 394 -6.01 13.27 9.02
CA LEU A 394 -4.57 13.16 8.70
C LEU A 394 -4.06 14.34 7.88
N ALA A 395 -4.77 14.72 6.82
CA ALA A 395 -4.39 15.87 5.99
C ALA A 395 -4.30 17.19 6.79
N SER A 396 -5.18 17.37 7.76
CA SER A 396 -5.18 18.54 8.63
C SER A 396 -4.02 18.51 9.62
N VAL A 397 -3.71 17.33 10.18
CA VAL A 397 -2.57 17.13 11.08
C VAL A 397 -1.26 17.38 10.35
N VAL A 398 -1.09 16.86 9.15
CA VAL A 398 0.13 17.07 8.33
C VAL A 398 0.31 18.54 7.98
N ARG A 399 -0.74 19.22 7.49
CA ARG A 399 -0.66 20.66 7.18
C ARG A 399 -0.31 21.51 8.40
N ARG A 400 -0.95 21.25 9.56
CA ARG A 400 -0.66 21.99 10.80
C ARG A 400 0.72 21.68 11.37
N SER A 401 1.27 20.53 11.05
CA SER A 401 2.61 20.15 11.52
C SER A 401 3.74 20.91 10.79
N GLY A 402 3.50 21.38 9.56
CA GLY A 402 4.53 22.02 8.73
C GLY A 402 5.69 21.10 8.36
N ILE A 403 5.45 19.76 8.30
CA ILE A 403 6.47 18.76 7.95
C ILE A 403 6.50 18.50 6.44
N ALA A 404 5.50 18.98 5.70
CA ALA A 404 5.51 18.88 4.26
C ALA A 404 6.84 19.45 3.72
N LEU A 405 7.50 18.72 2.81
CA LEU A 405 8.60 19.30 2.05
C LEU A 405 8.05 20.52 1.31
N GLU A 406 8.82 21.58 1.28
CA GLU A 406 8.58 22.60 0.29
C GLU A 406 8.64 21.92 -1.08
N PRO A 407 7.67 22.14 -1.97
CA PRO A 407 7.63 21.56 -3.30
C PRO A 407 8.98 21.71 -4.02
N ASP A 408 9.65 22.82 -3.80
CA ASP A 408 10.91 23.22 -4.40
C ASP A 408 12.05 22.20 -4.24
N HIS A 409 12.13 21.49 -3.11
CA HIS A 409 13.18 20.49 -2.91
C HIS A 409 13.03 19.25 -3.80
N THR A 410 11.81 18.77 -3.99
CA THR A 410 11.56 17.59 -4.83
C THR A 410 11.68 17.97 -6.31
N GLU A 411 11.20 19.13 -6.68
CA GLU A 411 11.28 19.68 -8.04
C GLU A 411 12.72 19.94 -8.43
N ARG A 412 13.53 20.46 -7.51
CA ARG A 412 14.96 20.66 -7.73
C ARG A 412 15.70 19.33 -7.93
N GLU A 413 15.51 18.33 -7.07
CA GLU A 413 16.14 17.00 -7.20
C GLU A 413 15.77 16.35 -8.54
N GLU A 414 14.51 16.48 -8.95
CA GLU A 414 14.03 15.97 -10.23
C GLU A 414 14.65 16.73 -11.42
N ALA A 415 14.75 18.05 -11.34
CA ALA A 415 15.37 18.88 -12.37
C ALA A 415 16.87 18.56 -12.50
N GLU A 416 17.61 18.43 -11.40
CA GLU A 416 19.02 18.01 -11.38
C GLU A 416 19.22 16.64 -12.04
N ALA A 417 18.35 15.67 -11.70
CA ALA A 417 18.38 14.33 -12.29
C ALA A 417 18.11 14.38 -13.81
N ARG A 418 17.12 15.16 -14.25
CA ARG A 418 16.80 15.34 -15.67
C ARG A 418 17.95 16.00 -16.44
N CYS A 419 18.64 16.99 -15.85
CA CYS A 419 19.86 17.57 -16.43
C CYS A 419 20.95 16.51 -16.62
N SER A 420 21.20 15.70 -15.59
CA SER A 420 22.19 14.62 -15.65
C SER A 420 21.88 13.59 -16.72
N LEU A 421 20.59 13.18 -16.83
CA LEU A 421 20.13 12.22 -17.84
C LEU A 421 20.29 12.76 -19.26
N ALA A 422 19.92 14.04 -19.50
CA ALA A 422 20.04 14.66 -20.80
C ALA A 422 21.52 14.82 -21.20
N THR A 423 22.38 15.23 -20.25
CA THR A 423 23.83 15.35 -20.46
C THR A 423 24.46 14.00 -20.79
N ALA A 424 24.15 12.95 -20.04
CA ALA A 424 24.64 11.60 -20.33
C ALA A 424 24.21 11.12 -21.73
N GLY A 425 22.97 11.44 -22.13
CA GLY A 425 22.45 11.13 -23.46
C GLY A 425 23.22 11.86 -24.58
N LEU A 426 23.55 13.15 -24.38
CA LEU A 426 24.35 13.93 -25.33
C LEU A 426 25.77 13.39 -25.43
N SER A 427 26.44 13.13 -24.30
CA SER A 427 27.80 12.54 -24.34
C SER A 427 27.82 11.19 -25.06
N ARG A 428 26.82 10.35 -24.85
CA ARG A 428 26.75 9.07 -25.57
C ARG A 428 26.48 9.25 -27.06
N LEU A 429 25.70 10.26 -27.44
CA LEU A 429 25.45 10.59 -28.84
C LEU A 429 26.71 11.04 -29.54
N GLU A 430 27.58 11.82 -28.87
CA GLU A 430 28.91 12.24 -29.36
C GLU A 430 29.84 11.03 -29.56
N GLU A 431 29.92 10.13 -28.55
CA GLU A 431 30.71 8.90 -28.68
C GLU A 431 30.26 8.04 -29.88
N ILE A 432 28.95 7.92 -30.10
CA ILE A 432 28.40 7.14 -31.23
C ILE A 432 28.74 7.82 -32.55
N SER A 433 28.67 9.16 -32.62
CA SER A 433 29.01 9.91 -33.84
C SER A 433 30.48 9.75 -34.25
N ASP A 434 31.37 9.53 -33.26
CA ASP A 434 32.78 9.31 -33.49
C ASP A 434 33.15 7.86 -33.89
N LEU A 435 32.31 6.89 -33.45
CA LEU A 435 32.60 5.45 -33.64
C LEU A 435 31.83 4.82 -34.80
N GLU A 436 30.68 5.35 -35.19
CA GLU A 436 29.79 4.77 -36.19
C GLU A 436 29.40 5.77 -37.28
N ALA A 437 29.30 5.31 -38.53
CA ALA A 437 28.80 6.12 -39.64
C ALA A 437 27.25 6.27 -39.56
N VAL A 438 26.78 7.11 -38.66
CA VAL A 438 25.36 7.43 -38.52
C VAL A 438 25.02 8.63 -39.42
N PRO A 439 23.89 8.61 -40.16
CA PRO A 439 23.48 9.76 -40.97
C PRO A 439 23.32 11.04 -40.13
N ASP A 440 23.92 12.16 -40.59
CA ASP A 440 23.89 13.47 -39.88
C ASP A 440 22.48 13.92 -39.54
N VAL A 441 21.50 13.68 -40.40
CA VAL A 441 20.08 14.01 -40.16
C VAL A 441 19.53 13.33 -38.92
N VAL A 442 19.95 12.10 -38.63
CA VAL A 442 19.52 11.34 -37.44
C VAL A 442 20.20 11.90 -36.21
N LEU A 443 21.51 12.16 -36.28
CA LEU A 443 22.29 12.76 -35.19
C LEU A 443 21.75 14.14 -34.81
N ASP A 444 21.46 15.00 -35.79
CA ASP A 444 20.93 16.34 -35.56
C ASP A 444 19.53 16.31 -34.94
N ARG A 445 18.68 15.36 -35.34
CA ARG A 445 17.36 15.20 -34.76
C ARG A 445 17.42 14.75 -33.28
N LEU A 446 18.30 13.79 -32.97
CA LEU A 446 18.51 13.30 -31.62
C LEU A 446 19.16 14.38 -30.74
N ARG A 447 20.16 15.09 -31.26
CA ARG A 447 20.84 16.19 -30.56
C ARG A 447 19.86 17.30 -30.21
N ARG A 448 19.05 17.75 -31.14
CA ARG A 448 18.01 18.77 -30.88
C ARG A 448 17.00 18.32 -29.79
N GLY A 449 16.58 17.06 -29.82
CA GLY A 449 15.66 16.53 -28.82
C GLY A 449 16.26 16.45 -27.41
N LEU A 450 17.53 16.05 -27.31
CA LEU A 450 18.24 15.99 -26.02
C LEU A 450 18.60 17.38 -25.48
N THR A 451 19.03 18.31 -26.36
CA THR A 451 19.32 19.70 -25.98
C THR A 451 18.06 20.38 -25.45
N ALA A 452 16.93 20.26 -26.15
CA ALA A 452 15.67 20.81 -25.67
C ALA A 452 15.24 20.27 -24.28
N ARG A 453 15.49 18.98 -24.02
CA ARG A 453 15.26 18.39 -22.69
C ARG A 453 16.19 18.95 -21.62
N LEU A 454 17.47 19.17 -21.99
CA LEU A 454 18.47 19.74 -21.08
C LEU A 454 18.11 21.19 -20.73
N ASP A 455 17.76 21.99 -21.73
CA ASP A 455 17.38 23.39 -21.54
C ASP A 455 16.15 23.51 -20.66
N HIS A 456 15.11 22.70 -20.93
CA HIS A 456 13.91 22.64 -20.10
C HIS A 456 14.21 22.22 -18.64
N ALA A 457 15.10 21.24 -18.43
CA ALA A 457 15.50 20.82 -17.09
C ALA A 457 16.30 21.91 -16.35
N ARG A 458 17.14 22.69 -17.07
CA ARG A 458 17.88 23.83 -16.53
C ARG A 458 16.94 24.98 -16.14
N ASP A 459 15.95 25.27 -16.97
CA ASP A 459 14.95 26.29 -16.68
C ASP A 459 14.17 25.96 -15.41
N ARG A 460 13.77 24.70 -15.23
CA ARG A 460 13.14 24.24 -13.98
C ARG A 460 14.07 24.34 -12.76
N LEU A 461 15.37 24.05 -12.95
CA LEU A 461 16.34 24.18 -11.88
C LEU A 461 16.51 25.64 -11.45
N ALA A 462 16.62 26.56 -12.42
CA ALA A 462 16.70 28.00 -12.16
C ALA A 462 15.45 28.57 -11.47
N GLN A 463 14.26 28.03 -11.79
CA GLN A 463 13.01 28.37 -11.10
C GLN A 463 12.99 27.89 -9.65
N ALA A 464 13.46 26.66 -9.39
CA ALA A 464 13.58 26.11 -8.04
C ALA A 464 14.60 26.89 -7.18
N ASP A 465 15.60 27.51 -7.80
CA ASP A 465 16.58 28.38 -7.13
C ASP A 465 16.10 29.84 -6.93
N GLY A 466 14.89 30.18 -7.41
CA GLY A 466 14.31 31.52 -7.25
C GLY A 466 14.82 32.56 -8.26
N ASP A 467 15.69 32.19 -9.22
CA ASP A 467 16.30 33.09 -10.19
C ASP A 467 15.55 33.14 -11.54
N GLY A 468 14.52 32.34 -11.74
CA GLY A 468 13.82 32.18 -13.02
C GLY A 468 12.48 32.94 -13.10
N ALA A 469 12.20 33.54 -14.25
CA ALA A 469 10.86 34.01 -14.59
C ALA A 469 9.90 32.78 -14.71
N PRO A 470 8.62 32.89 -14.34
CA PRO A 470 7.69 31.75 -14.35
C PRO A 470 7.46 31.22 -15.77
N THR A 471 8.20 30.17 -16.15
CA THR A 471 8.04 29.44 -17.41
C THR A 471 6.86 28.45 -17.34
N GLU A 472 6.23 28.33 -16.17
CA GLU A 472 5.05 27.47 -15.93
C GLU A 472 3.92 27.71 -16.94
N SER A 473 3.73 28.97 -17.35
CA SER A 473 2.78 29.39 -18.38
C SER A 473 3.10 28.81 -19.76
N ALA A 474 4.35 28.74 -20.17
CA ALA A 474 4.74 28.25 -21.48
C ALA A 474 4.60 26.73 -21.59
N ASP A 475 4.96 26.01 -20.54
CA ASP A 475 4.86 24.54 -20.48
C ASP A 475 3.41 24.08 -20.43
N LEU A 476 2.57 24.74 -19.62
CA LEU A 476 1.12 24.50 -19.59
C LEU A 476 0.48 24.80 -20.95
N THR A 477 0.87 25.91 -21.58
CA THR A 477 0.39 26.29 -22.92
C THR A 477 0.82 25.26 -23.97
N TYR A 478 2.08 24.81 -23.95
CA TYR A 478 2.56 23.76 -24.86
C TYR A 478 1.76 22.46 -24.69
N ARG A 479 1.55 22.00 -23.44
CA ARG A 479 0.77 20.79 -23.16
C ARG A 479 -0.69 20.93 -23.62
N GLN A 480 -1.31 22.08 -23.41
CA GLN A 480 -2.67 22.34 -23.87
C GLN A 480 -2.76 22.30 -25.37
N LEU A 481 -1.88 23.07 -26.07
CA LEU A 481 -1.84 23.08 -27.53
C LEU A 481 -1.56 21.69 -28.12
N ARG A 482 -0.66 20.92 -27.52
CA ARG A 482 -0.35 19.57 -28.01
C ARG A 482 -1.53 18.61 -27.82
N ARG A 483 -2.27 18.71 -26.71
CA ARG A 483 -3.52 17.94 -26.51
C ARG A 483 -4.58 18.30 -27.53
N ASP A 484 -4.75 19.59 -27.80
CA ASP A 484 -5.69 20.05 -28.82
C ASP A 484 -5.32 19.51 -30.20
N LEU A 485 -4.01 19.52 -30.55
CA LEU A 485 -3.53 18.92 -31.80
C LEU A 485 -3.78 17.43 -31.88
N ILE A 486 -3.51 16.67 -30.80
CA ILE A 486 -3.81 15.23 -30.74
C ILE A 486 -5.31 14.98 -30.92
N THR A 487 -6.16 15.83 -30.35
CA THR A 487 -7.63 15.72 -30.52
C THR A 487 -8.02 15.90 -31.98
N VAL A 488 -7.41 16.87 -32.70
CA VAL A 488 -7.63 17.09 -34.13
C VAL A 488 -7.11 15.91 -34.96
N GLU A 489 -5.90 15.40 -34.65
CA GLU A 489 -5.33 14.23 -35.32
C GLU A 489 -6.22 12.97 -35.12
N ALA A 490 -6.77 12.77 -33.93
CA ALA A 490 -7.68 11.67 -33.61
C ALA A 490 -9.02 11.80 -34.35
N ALA A 491 -9.57 13.02 -34.47
CA ALA A 491 -10.79 13.29 -35.23
C ALA A 491 -10.57 13.03 -36.74
N GLU A 492 -9.43 13.44 -37.27
CA GLU A 492 -9.09 13.17 -38.70
C GLU A 492 -8.87 11.68 -38.93
N LEU A 493 -8.26 10.96 -38.01
CA LEU A 493 -8.11 9.51 -38.08
C LEU A 493 -9.47 8.80 -38.12
N GLN A 494 -10.42 9.26 -37.31
CA GLN A 494 -11.78 8.73 -37.32
C GLN A 494 -12.49 9.05 -38.64
N ARG A 495 -12.35 10.27 -39.15
CA ARG A 495 -12.92 10.67 -40.47
C ARG A 495 -12.41 9.79 -41.61
N LEU A 496 -11.08 9.55 -41.67
CA LEU A 496 -10.47 8.68 -42.66
C LEU A 496 -11.00 7.23 -42.59
N TYR A 497 -11.30 6.77 -41.40
CA TYR A 497 -11.90 5.45 -41.21
C TYR A 497 -13.37 5.43 -41.68
N ASP A 498 -14.17 6.43 -41.33
CA ASP A 498 -15.58 6.54 -41.70
C ASP A 498 -15.75 6.70 -43.22
N GLU A 499 -14.80 7.38 -43.89
CA GLU A 499 -14.73 7.49 -45.34
C GLU A 499 -14.16 6.23 -46.03
N HIS A 500 -13.90 5.14 -45.29
CA HIS A 500 -13.35 3.87 -45.80
C HIS A 500 -11.97 4.03 -46.46
N ARG A 501 -11.22 5.11 -46.20
CA ARG A 501 -9.89 5.36 -46.73
C ARG A 501 -8.80 4.54 -46.02
N ILE A 502 -9.07 4.13 -44.80
CA ILE A 502 -8.19 3.28 -43.96
C ILE A 502 -8.99 2.13 -43.36
N GLY A 503 -8.37 0.97 -43.20
CA GLY A 503 -8.96 -0.17 -42.52
C GLY A 503 -8.85 -0.08 -40.99
N ASP A 504 -9.63 -0.90 -40.28
CA ASP A 504 -9.66 -0.91 -38.79
C ASP A 504 -8.29 -1.21 -38.18
N THR A 505 -7.50 -2.09 -38.80
CA THR A 505 -6.14 -2.39 -38.32
C THR A 505 -5.23 -1.16 -38.34
N THR A 506 -5.30 -0.36 -39.42
CA THR A 506 -4.53 0.88 -39.55
C THR A 506 -5.00 1.93 -38.56
N ARG A 507 -6.33 2.07 -38.42
CA ARG A 507 -6.95 2.98 -37.44
C ARG A 507 -6.46 2.66 -36.02
N ARG A 508 -6.57 1.40 -35.56
CA ARG A 508 -6.13 0.98 -34.20
C ARG A 508 -4.64 1.21 -34.00
N ARG A 509 -3.81 1.01 -35.01
CA ARG A 509 -2.36 1.21 -34.93
C ARG A 509 -2.01 2.69 -34.72
N LEU A 510 -2.63 3.57 -35.50
CA LEU A 510 -2.41 5.01 -35.40
C LEU A 510 -3.03 5.59 -34.13
N GLN A 511 -4.25 5.14 -33.75
CA GLN A 511 -4.87 5.51 -32.48
C GLN A 511 -3.95 5.20 -31.30
N ARG A 512 -3.38 4.00 -31.26
CA ARG A 512 -2.44 3.62 -30.20
C ARG A 512 -1.20 4.53 -30.16
N SER A 513 -0.75 5.04 -31.30
CA SER A 513 0.38 5.98 -31.33
C SER A 513 -0.01 7.32 -30.70
N LEU A 514 -1.21 7.83 -31.01
CA LEU A 514 -1.74 9.06 -30.41
C LEU A 514 -1.98 8.91 -28.90
N ASP A 515 -2.57 7.78 -28.47
CA ASP A 515 -2.79 7.47 -27.04
C ASP A 515 -1.48 7.45 -26.25
N LEU A 516 -0.39 6.87 -26.81
CA LEU A 516 0.93 6.86 -26.18
C LEU A 516 1.54 8.25 -26.08
N GLU A 517 1.29 9.11 -27.04
CA GLU A 517 1.77 10.49 -27.02
C GLU A 517 0.99 11.32 -26.00
N GLU A 518 -0.33 11.15 -25.94
CA GLU A 518 -1.18 11.80 -24.94
C GLU A 518 -0.79 11.38 -23.51
N ALA A 519 -0.56 10.08 -23.29
CA ALA A 519 -0.11 9.57 -22.00
C ALA A 519 1.21 10.21 -21.55
N ARG A 520 2.17 10.41 -22.47
CA ARG A 520 3.44 11.11 -22.16
C ARG A 520 3.24 12.57 -21.72
N LEU A 521 2.23 13.26 -22.27
CA LEU A 521 1.90 14.62 -21.87
C LEU A 521 1.19 14.71 -20.51
N ALA A 522 0.59 13.61 -20.05
CA ALA A 522 -0.06 13.54 -18.74
C ALA A 522 0.96 13.31 -17.61
N ASP A 523 2.06 12.59 -17.90
CA ASP A 523 3.09 12.22 -16.94
C ASP A 523 4.25 13.24 -16.88
N ALA A 524 4.34 14.15 -17.83
CA ALA A 524 5.37 15.21 -17.89
C ALA A 524 4.95 16.46 -17.15
#